data_1d93eee21b472e5d5f6a9bf119182fe7
#
_entry.id   1d93eee21b472e5d5f6a9bf119182fe7
#
_cell.length_a   1.000
_cell.length_b   1.000
_cell.length_c   1.000
_cell.angle_alpha   90.00
_cell.angle_beta   90.00
_cell.angle_gamma   90.00
#
_symmetry.space_group_name_H-M   'P 1'
#
loop_
_entity.id
_entity.type
_entity.pdbx_description
1 polymer ?
#
loop_
_entity_poly.entity_id
_entity_poly.type
_entity_poly.pdbx_seq_one_letter_code
_entity_poly.pdbx_strand_id
1 'polypeptide(L)'
;MALDWTFLSSYLKETSAGFLLPGNGLICDDHSAYKSDVKIPELLAPAGSPEALDAAISEGADAVYLGLRSFNARMRSANFAFNQFEAVLQAAHDRGRRIYVTVNTVFEERETDRVFQLLQYLDRLKADGVIVQDLGIIKMARENFPALPLHASTQMNLSSSKGCHFLSRQGFKRVVLARELSLEEIQTIRQNTSMELEVFVHGALCVSASGLCLFSSYLGGKSANRGACTQACRRLYDSDLGKGYFFSPDDLQLIDYVPRLMEVGVDSFKIEGRMKSAEYVGTVVAAYRQLIDNFANDGERALAKSKAMLQADFARRKTSFFMEGGNPDRSEE
;
A
#
# COMPACT_ATOMS: atom_id res chain seq x y z
N MET A 1 19.61 31.35 -20.75
CA MET A 1 20.52 30.84 -19.72
C MET A 1 20.68 29.36 -19.99
N ALA A 2 21.78 28.95 -20.62
CA ALA A 2 22.09 27.56 -20.91
C ALA A 2 22.66 26.93 -19.65
N LEU A 3 22.07 25.83 -19.20
CA LEU A 3 22.58 25.01 -18.08
C LEU A 3 23.86 24.30 -18.55
N ASP A 4 24.94 24.53 -17.83
CA ASP A 4 26.23 23.93 -18.09
C ASP A 4 26.22 22.45 -17.65
N TRP A 5 26.24 21.54 -18.61
CA TRP A 5 26.21 20.09 -18.43
C TRP A 5 27.56 19.47 -18.02
N THR A 6 28.59 20.27 -17.89
CA THR A 6 29.96 19.78 -17.55
C THR A 6 30.09 19.34 -16.09
N PHE A 7 29.23 19.85 -15.18
CA PHE A 7 29.29 19.50 -13.76
C PHE A 7 28.71 18.12 -13.45
N LEU A 8 27.78 17.62 -14.25
CA LEU A 8 27.19 16.28 -14.08
C LEU A 8 28.08 15.14 -14.62
N SER A 9 28.94 15.45 -15.61
CA SER A 9 29.82 14.45 -16.22
C SER A 9 31.01 14.07 -15.35
N SER A 10 31.46 14.95 -14.43
CA SER A 10 32.57 14.66 -13.50
C SER A 10 32.10 13.80 -12.31
N TYR A 11 30.88 13.93 -11.88
CA TYR A 11 30.32 13.15 -10.75
C TYR A 11 30.04 11.67 -11.11
N LEU A 12 29.82 11.37 -12.39
CA LEU A 12 29.57 10.02 -12.89
C LEU A 12 30.85 9.22 -13.21
N LYS A 13 32.03 9.87 -13.22
CA LYS A 13 33.33 9.22 -13.50
C LYS A 13 34.07 8.70 -12.27
N GLU A 14 33.69 9.13 -11.07
CA GLU A 14 34.37 8.71 -9.82
C GLU A 14 33.76 7.48 -9.14
N THR A 15 32.64 6.93 -9.64
CA THR A 15 31.98 5.77 -9.06
C THR A 15 32.19 4.45 -9.80
N SER A 16 33.12 4.43 -10.79
CA SER A 16 33.45 3.19 -11.51
C SER A 16 34.73 2.49 -10.98
N ALA A 17 34.87 2.39 -9.65
CA ALA A 17 35.83 1.47 -9.04
C ALA A 17 35.11 0.14 -8.78
N GLY A 18 35.55 -0.90 -9.49
CA GLY A 18 34.87 -2.19 -9.59
C GLY A 18 34.54 -2.86 -8.27
N PHE A 19 33.26 -3.15 -8.10
CA PHE A 19 32.81 -4.21 -7.21
C PHE A 19 32.54 -5.44 -8.07
N LEU A 20 33.43 -6.42 -7.96
CA LEU A 20 33.20 -7.78 -8.43
C LEU A 20 32.03 -8.37 -7.61
N LEU A 21 30.92 -8.60 -8.27
CA LEU A 21 29.82 -9.40 -7.73
C LEU A 21 30.31 -10.85 -7.62
N PRO A 22 30.19 -11.51 -6.46
CA PRO A 22 30.34 -12.95 -6.39
C PRO A 22 29.19 -13.61 -7.15
N GLY A 23 29.56 -14.62 -7.93
CA GLY A 23 28.71 -15.29 -8.91
C GLY A 23 27.41 -15.86 -8.36
N ASN A 24 26.51 -16.16 -9.29
CA ASN A 24 25.29 -16.94 -9.17
C ASN A 24 25.48 -18.10 -8.18
N GLY A 25 25.10 -17.87 -6.94
CA GLY A 25 25.00 -18.90 -5.90
C GLY A 25 23.58 -19.45 -5.92
N LEU A 26 23.51 -20.72 -6.26
CA LEU A 26 22.40 -21.65 -6.15
C LEU A 26 21.38 -21.27 -5.07
N ILE A 27 20.11 -21.38 -5.44
CA ILE A 27 18.99 -21.50 -4.53
C ILE A 27 19.35 -22.55 -3.48
N CYS A 28 19.64 -22.14 -2.26
CA CYS A 28 19.77 -23.08 -1.14
C CYS A 28 18.36 -23.58 -0.79
N ASP A 29 18.06 -24.79 -1.23
CA ASP A 29 16.91 -25.59 -0.79
C ASP A 29 17.13 -26.08 0.67
N ASP A 30 17.27 -25.17 1.62
CA ASP A 30 17.27 -25.52 3.04
C ASP A 30 16.10 -24.86 3.76
N HIS A 31 14.90 -25.38 3.50
CA HIS A 31 13.66 -25.00 4.18
C HIS A 31 13.57 -25.54 5.63
N SER A 32 14.62 -26.22 6.14
CA SER A 32 14.58 -26.89 7.44
C SER A 32 14.83 -25.98 8.65
N ALA A 33 15.10 -24.69 8.45
CA ALA A 33 15.41 -23.75 9.54
C ALA A 33 14.54 -22.49 9.51
N TYR A 34 13.21 -22.64 9.39
CA TYR A 34 12.34 -21.51 9.69
C TYR A 34 12.43 -21.20 11.19
N LYS A 35 13.15 -20.13 11.53
CA LYS A 35 13.37 -19.74 12.93
C LYS A 35 12.02 -19.46 13.59
N SER A 36 11.82 -20.00 14.79
CA SER A 36 10.64 -19.85 15.65
C SER A 36 10.28 -18.39 16.01
N ASP A 37 11.07 -17.42 15.58
CA ASP A 37 10.97 -16.00 15.97
C ASP A 37 10.52 -15.05 14.85
N VAL A 38 10.00 -15.59 13.72
CA VAL A 38 9.49 -14.71 12.66
C VAL A 38 8.17 -14.07 13.10
N LYS A 39 8.16 -12.75 13.16
CA LYS A 39 6.95 -11.98 13.49
C LYS A 39 5.90 -12.18 12.41
N ILE A 40 4.71 -12.64 12.80
CA ILE A 40 3.56 -12.73 11.90
C ILE A 40 3.08 -11.31 11.57
N PRO A 41 3.04 -10.92 10.27
CA PRO A 41 2.57 -9.62 9.87
C PRO A 41 1.06 -9.48 10.00
N GLU A 42 0.59 -8.28 10.26
CA GLU A 42 -0.83 -7.93 10.17
C GLU A 42 -1.31 -8.05 8.72
N LEU A 43 -2.38 -8.78 8.47
CA LEU A 43 -3.04 -8.81 7.17
C LEU A 43 -4.12 -7.72 7.11
N LEU A 44 -3.86 -6.66 6.34
CA LEU A 44 -4.70 -5.48 6.21
C LEU A 44 -5.52 -5.52 4.91
N ALA A 45 -6.82 -5.72 5.05
CA ALA A 45 -7.76 -5.84 3.94
C ALA A 45 -8.47 -4.51 3.61
N PRO A 46 -8.88 -4.30 2.34
CA PRO A 46 -9.71 -3.16 1.95
C PRO A 46 -11.18 -3.41 2.22
N ALA A 47 -11.94 -2.38 2.58
CA ALA A 47 -13.39 -2.40 2.49
C ALA A 47 -13.95 -1.12 1.85
N GLY A 48 -14.73 -1.29 0.78
CA GLY A 48 -15.47 -0.22 0.13
C GLY A 48 -16.96 -0.25 0.43
N SER A 49 -17.44 -1.33 1.07
CA SER A 49 -18.83 -1.55 1.47
C SER A 49 -18.89 -2.44 2.71
N PRO A 50 -20.04 -2.51 3.42
CA PRO A 50 -20.24 -3.43 4.53
C PRO A 50 -20.02 -4.91 4.17
N GLU A 51 -20.45 -5.34 3.00
CA GLU A 51 -20.29 -6.71 2.53
C GLU A 51 -18.81 -7.08 2.32
N ALA A 52 -18.01 -6.13 1.81
CA ALA A 52 -16.57 -6.31 1.67
C ALA A 52 -15.85 -6.33 3.02
N LEU A 53 -16.33 -5.56 4.00
CA LEU A 53 -15.83 -5.60 5.37
C LEU A 53 -16.09 -6.96 6.02
N ASP A 54 -17.30 -7.46 5.92
CA ASP A 54 -17.68 -8.74 6.51
C ASP A 54 -16.91 -9.89 5.87
N ALA A 55 -16.79 -9.91 4.54
CA ALA A 55 -15.94 -10.87 3.82
C ALA A 55 -14.49 -10.83 4.29
N ALA A 56 -13.88 -9.63 4.40
CA ALA A 56 -12.51 -9.48 4.86
C ALA A 56 -12.28 -10.06 6.26
N ILE A 57 -13.18 -9.74 7.19
CA ILE A 57 -13.08 -10.21 8.60
C ILE A 57 -13.32 -11.72 8.68
N SER A 58 -14.29 -12.25 7.95
CA SER A 58 -14.64 -13.68 7.96
C SER A 58 -13.52 -14.54 7.38
N GLU A 59 -12.78 -14.04 6.39
CA GLU A 59 -11.66 -14.74 5.78
C GLU A 59 -10.31 -14.48 6.48
N GLY A 60 -10.30 -13.80 7.64
CA GLY A 60 -9.17 -13.74 8.56
C GLY A 60 -8.28 -12.52 8.43
N ALA A 61 -8.79 -11.39 7.93
CA ALA A 61 -8.06 -10.13 8.04
C ALA A 61 -7.90 -9.71 9.51
N ASP A 62 -6.70 -9.26 9.89
CA ASP A 62 -6.39 -8.76 11.24
C ASP A 62 -6.87 -7.31 11.41
N ALA A 63 -6.88 -6.56 10.32
CA ALA A 63 -7.36 -5.21 10.26
C ALA A 63 -8.01 -4.92 8.90
N VAL A 64 -8.91 -3.92 8.88
CA VAL A 64 -9.55 -3.47 7.65
C VAL A 64 -9.38 -1.96 7.51
N TYR A 65 -9.01 -1.49 6.31
CA TYR A 65 -9.00 -0.07 6.03
C TYR A 65 -10.17 0.33 5.12
N LEU A 66 -10.81 1.41 5.49
CA LEU A 66 -12.01 1.91 4.82
C LEU A 66 -11.98 3.44 4.68
N GLY A 67 -12.88 3.99 3.89
CA GLY A 67 -13.08 5.42 3.75
C GLY A 67 -14.47 5.83 4.18
N LEU A 68 -14.58 6.98 4.84
CA LEU A 68 -15.84 7.68 4.98
C LEU A 68 -16.17 8.46 3.70
N ARG A 69 -17.36 9.02 3.59
CA ARG A 69 -17.80 9.74 2.38
C ARG A 69 -17.04 11.03 2.06
N SER A 70 -16.00 11.37 2.84
CA SER A 70 -15.19 12.58 2.67
C SER A 70 -13.70 12.27 2.83
N PHE A 71 -12.84 13.09 2.19
CA PHE A 71 -11.38 13.14 2.37
C PHE A 71 -10.63 11.84 2.15
N ASN A 72 -11.11 10.95 1.28
CA ASN A 72 -10.41 9.72 0.96
C ASN A 72 -10.12 9.57 -0.56
N ALA A 73 -9.05 8.85 -0.89
CA ALA A 73 -8.57 8.68 -2.27
C ALA A 73 -9.50 7.85 -3.17
N ARG A 74 -10.56 7.25 -2.64
CA ARG A 74 -11.56 6.45 -3.38
C ARG A 74 -12.97 7.00 -3.16
N MET A 75 -13.15 8.30 -3.36
CA MET A 75 -14.46 9.00 -3.22
C MET A 75 -15.57 8.38 -4.08
N ARG A 76 -15.21 7.66 -5.15
CA ARG A 76 -16.16 6.99 -6.07
C ARG A 76 -16.62 5.60 -5.59
N SER A 77 -16.03 5.06 -4.53
CA SER A 77 -16.55 3.89 -3.83
C SER A 77 -17.80 4.25 -3.04
N ALA A 78 -18.61 3.27 -2.65
CA ALA A 78 -19.78 3.49 -1.79
C ALA A 78 -19.41 4.20 -0.48
N ASN A 79 -18.28 3.81 0.09
CA ASN A 79 -17.75 4.30 1.36
C ASN A 79 -18.78 4.19 2.52
N PHE A 80 -18.35 4.47 3.73
CA PHE A 80 -19.19 4.35 4.91
C PHE A 80 -19.77 5.73 5.29
N ALA A 81 -21.05 5.75 5.65
CA ALA A 81 -21.66 6.95 6.20
C ALA A 81 -21.24 7.14 7.67
N PHE A 82 -21.17 8.39 8.13
CA PHE A 82 -20.77 8.69 9.50
C PHE A 82 -21.68 7.99 10.54
N ASN A 83 -22.98 7.97 10.32
CA ASN A 83 -23.94 7.33 11.21
C ASN A 83 -23.85 5.79 11.24
N GLN A 84 -23.16 5.16 10.30
CA GLN A 84 -22.92 3.71 10.23
C GLN A 84 -21.57 3.34 10.83
N PHE A 85 -20.62 4.26 10.86
CA PHE A 85 -19.22 3.96 11.17
C PHE A 85 -19.03 3.50 12.62
N GLU A 86 -19.75 4.07 13.58
CA GLU A 86 -19.67 3.65 14.98
C GLU A 86 -20.09 2.17 15.15
N ALA A 87 -21.19 1.76 14.52
CA ALA A 87 -21.63 0.37 14.54
C ALA A 87 -20.65 -0.57 13.83
N VAL A 88 -20.06 -0.11 12.72
CA VAL A 88 -19.04 -0.84 11.97
C VAL A 88 -17.77 -1.04 12.81
N LEU A 89 -17.31 0.01 13.49
CA LEU A 89 -16.13 -0.04 14.37
C LEU A 89 -16.36 -1.01 15.53
N GLN A 90 -17.51 -0.90 16.20
CA GLN A 90 -17.88 -1.79 17.31
C GLN A 90 -17.96 -3.25 16.85
N ALA A 91 -18.61 -3.53 15.72
CA ALA A 91 -18.74 -4.89 15.19
C ALA A 91 -17.39 -5.52 14.81
N ALA A 92 -16.43 -4.70 14.38
CA ALA A 92 -15.06 -5.16 14.13
C ALA A 92 -14.31 -5.43 15.45
N HIS A 93 -14.41 -4.53 16.43
CA HIS A 93 -13.81 -4.69 17.75
C HIS A 93 -14.36 -5.92 18.49
N ASP A 94 -15.65 -6.20 18.41
CA ASP A 94 -16.27 -7.40 19.00
C ASP A 94 -15.69 -8.71 18.43
N ARG A 95 -15.15 -8.64 17.20
CA ARG A 95 -14.42 -9.75 16.54
C ARG A 95 -12.91 -9.68 16.73
N GLY A 96 -12.40 -8.74 17.57
CA GLY A 96 -10.98 -8.53 17.82
C GLY A 96 -10.21 -7.96 16.61
N ARG A 97 -10.90 -7.25 15.70
CA ARG A 97 -10.30 -6.68 14.47
C ARG A 97 -10.19 -5.17 14.55
N ARG A 98 -9.17 -4.62 13.90
CA ARG A 98 -8.88 -3.17 13.88
C ARG A 98 -9.45 -2.51 12.63
N ILE A 99 -9.83 -1.23 12.77
CA ILE A 99 -10.32 -0.42 11.64
C ILE A 99 -9.43 0.81 11.47
N TYR A 100 -8.86 0.95 10.27
CA TYR A 100 -8.09 2.13 9.89
C TYR A 100 -8.87 3.00 8.90
N VAL A 101 -9.04 4.27 9.23
CA VAL A 101 -9.82 5.19 8.41
C VAL A 101 -8.91 5.99 7.48
N THR A 102 -9.22 5.99 6.18
CA THR A 102 -8.46 6.77 5.21
C THR A 102 -8.92 8.23 5.20
N VAL A 103 -8.00 9.15 5.51
CA VAL A 103 -8.11 10.60 5.33
C VAL A 103 -6.91 11.02 4.47
N ASN A 104 -6.76 10.33 3.33
CA ASN A 104 -5.55 10.31 2.52
C ASN A 104 -5.70 11.09 1.20
N THR A 105 -6.29 12.27 1.27
CA THR A 105 -6.31 13.27 0.21
C THR A 105 -5.73 14.57 0.73
N VAL A 106 -5.22 15.42 -0.16
CA VAL A 106 -4.94 16.81 0.17
C VAL A 106 -6.26 17.57 0.33
N PHE A 107 -6.30 18.57 1.19
CA PHE A 107 -7.47 19.42 1.41
C PHE A 107 -7.15 20.89 1.19
N GLU A 108 -8.18 21.69 0.95
CA GLU A 108 -8.09 23.14 0.75
C GLU A 108 -8.31 23.87 2.08
N GLU A 109 -7.78 25.09 2.21
CA GLU A 109 -7.91 25.91 3.42
C GLU A 109 -9.38 26.01 3.91
N ARG A 110 -10.32 26.19 2.99
CA ARG A 110 -11.77 26.22 3.30
C ARG A 110 -12.36 24.92 3.86
N GLU A 111 -11.60 23.83 3.83
CA GLU A 111 -12.02 22.50 4.34
C GLU A 111 -11.45 22.19 5.73
N THR A 112 -10.61 23.08 6.26
CA THR A 112 -9.88 22.90 7.54
C THR A 112 -10.83 22.52 8.69
N ASP A 113 -11.92 23.26 8.88
CA ASP A 113 -12.89 22.98 9.95
C ASP A 113 -13.53 21.59 9.80
N ARG A 114 -13.84 21.20 8.57
CA ARG A 114 -14.42 19.89 8.29
C ARG A 114 -13.46 18.75 8.54
N VAL A 115 -12.18 18.96 8.24
CA VAL A 115 -11.12 17.98 8.56
C VAL A 115 -10.94 17.90 10.07
N PHE A 116 -10.92 19.02 10.78
CA PHE A 116 -10.85 19.05 12.23
C PHE A 116 -12.01 18.28 12.88
N GLN A 117 -13.25 18.53 12.47
CA GLN A 117 -14.43 17.82 12.95
C GLN A 117 -14.36 16.31 12.67
N LEU A 118 -13.81 15.93 11.51
CA LEU A 118 -13.61 14.52 11.18
C LEU A 118 -12.58 13.87 12.12
N LEU A 119 -11.44 14.50 12.37
CA LEU A 119 -10.42 13.96 13.29
C LEU A 119 -10.96 13.88 14.71
N GLN A 120 -11.68 14.90 15.18
CA GLN A 120 -12.34 14.91 16.50
C GLN A 120 -13.36 13.75 16.62
N TYR A 121 -14.12 13.47 15.57
CA TYR A 121 -15.05 12.36 15.54
C TYR A 121 -14.33 11.02 15.65
N LEU A 122 -13.24 10.82 14.89
CA LEU A 122 -12.44 9.60 14.90
C LEU A 122 -11.71 9.39 16.23
N ASP A 123 -11.18 10.44 16.84
CA ASP A 123 -10.54 10.41 18.14
C ASP A 123 -11.55 10.03 19.25
N ARG A 124 -12.74 10.64 19.25
CA ARG A 124 -13.82 10.32 20.18
C ARG A 124 -14.24 8.86 20.12
N LEU A 125 -14.32 8.29 18.92
CA LEU A 125 -14.68 6.88 18.71
C LEU A 125 -13.51 5.93 18.94
N LYS A 126 -12.30 6.46 19.19
CA LYS A 126 -11.07 5.67 19.36
C LYS A 126 -10.79 4.77 18.16
N ALA A 127 -10.86 5.34 16.95
CA ALA A 127 -10.46 4.63 15.75
C ALA A 127 -9.01 4.11 15.89
N ASP A 128 -8.74 2.89 15.43
CA ASP A 128 -7.44 2.23 15.63
C ASP A 128 -6.29 2.88 14.86
N GLY A 129 -6.61 3.73 13.88
CA GLY A 129 -5.65 4.56 13.17
C GLY A 129 -6.27 5.33 12.02
N VAL A 130 -5.58 6.40 11.63
CA VAL A 130 -5.97 7.24 10.50
C VAL A 130 -4.83 7.27 9.48
N ILE A 131 -5.13 6.88 8.23
CA ILE A 131 -4.17 6.88 7.13
C ILE A 131 -4.23 8.24 6.46
N VAL A 132 -3.16 9.03 6.57
CA VAL A 132 -3.12 10.44 6.17
C VAL A 132 -2.05 10.72 5.10
N GLN A 133 -2.28 11.75 4.29
CA GLN A 133 -1.34 12.24 3.27
C GLN A 133 -0.94 13.69 3.52
N ASP A 134 -1.88 14.53 3.93
CA ASP A 134 -1.71 15.98 4.02
C ASP A 134 -0.91 16.37 5.28
N LEU A 135 0.11 17.23 5.10
CA LEU A 135 0.96 17.69 6.20
C LEU A 135 0.22 18.57 7.22
N GLY A 136 -0.81 19.29 6.80
CA GLY A 136 -1.67 20.08 7.68
C GLY A 136 -2.42 19.22 8.69
N ILE A 137 -2.83 18.01 8.28
CA ILE A 137 -3.45 17.03 9.19
C ILE A 137 -2.47 16.61 10.29
N ILE A 138 -1.19 16.46 9.99
CA ILE A 138 -0.18 16.06 10.97
C ILE A 138 -0.12 17.07 12.12
N LYS A 139 0.00 18.36 11.76
CA LYS A 139 0.03 19.44 12.76
C LYS A 139 -1.25 19.45 13.58
N MET A 140 -2.40 19.42 12.92
CA MET A 140 -3.72 19.44 13.56
C MET A 140 -3.92 18.25 14.53
N ALA A 141 -3.55 17.05 14.10
CA ALA A 141 -3.69 15.85 14.93
C ALA A 141 -2.76 15.88 16.14
N ARG A 142 -1.50 16.30 15.98
CA ARG A 142 -0.55 16.38 17.10
C ARG A 142 -0.95 17.39 18.17
N GLU A 143 -1.50 18.52 17.74
CA GLU A 143 -1.87 19.61 18.66
C GLU A 143 -3.19 19.34 19.39
N ASN A 144 -4.13 18.63 18.74
CA ASN A 144 -5.50 18.51 19.25
C ASN A 144 -5.93 17.07 19.57
N PHE A 145 -5.32 16.05 18.91
CA PHE A 145 -5.71 14.63 19.00
C PHE A 145 -4.48 13.72 19.16
N PRO A 146 -3.62 13.94 20.19
CA PRO A 146 -2.33 13.23 20.32
C PRO A 146 -2.48 11.72 20.53
N ALA A 147 -3.64 11.24 20.97
CA ALA A 147 -3.94 9.82 21.15
C ALA A 147 -4.35 9.12 19.86
N LEU A 148 -4.72 9.87 18.81
CA LEU A 148 -5.17 9.28 17.52
C LEU A 148 -3.96 8.77 16.73
N PRO A 149 -3.84 7.44 16.48
CA PRO A 149 -2.69 6.89 15.77
C PRO A 149 -2.67 7.32 14.30
N LEU A 150 -1.53 7.85 13.83
CA LEU A 150 -1.35 8.27 12.45
C LEU A 150 -0.52 7.23 11.68
N HIS A 151 -1.03 6.84 10.51
CA HIS A 151 -0.33 6.02 9.53
C HIS A 151 -0.07 6.86 8.26
N ALA A 152 1.18 6.87 7.80
CA ALA A 152 1.54 7.59 6.59
C ALA A 152 1.01 6.85 5.36
N SER A 153 0.21 7.53 4.55
CA SER A 153 -0.28 6.96 3.30
C SER A 153 0.86 6.68 2.32
N THR A 154 0.71 5.66 1.47
CA THR A 154 1.60 5.44 0.31
C THR A 154 1.70 6.68 -0.59
N GLN A 155 0.67 7.53 -0.60
CA GLN A 155 0.64 8.78 -1.37
C GLN A 155 1.61 9.86 -0.81
N MET A 156 2.22 9.65 0.34
CA MET A 156 3.37 10.43 0.80
C MET A 156 4.69 10.03 0.11
N ASN A 157 4.65 8.99 -0.71
CA ASN A 157 5.76 8.49 -1.54
C ASN A 157 7.07 8.25 -0.74
N LEU A 158 6.95 7.52 0.37
CA LEU A 158 8.08 7.25 1.25
C LEU A 158 8.85 6.02 0.77
N SER A 159 10.12 6.25 0.43
CA SER A 159 11.01 5.26 -0.16
C SER A 159 12.38 5.19 0.53
N SER A 160 12.51 5.76 1.74
CA SER A 160 13.79 5.75 2.45
C SER A 160 13.61 5.76 3.96
N SER A 161 14.60 5.21 4.68
CA SER A 161 14.66 5.26 6.15
C SER A 161 14.72 6.69 6.69
N LYS A 162 15.32 7.64 5.95
CA LYS A 162 15.34 9.06 6.34
C LYS A 162 13.93 9.66 6.37
N GLY A 163 13.09 9.31 5.40
CA GLY A 163 11.66 9.68 5.40
C GLY A 163 10.92 9.07 6.59
N CYS A 164 11.16 7.79 6.89
CA CYS A 164 10.59 7.11 8.06
C CYS A 164 11.00 7.82 9.36
N HIS A 165 12.28 8.17 9.54
CA HIS A 165 12.77 8.91 10.71
C HIS A 165 12.13 10.30 10.83
N PHE A 166 11.93 11.00 9.71
CA PHE A 166 11.24 12.29 9.75
C PHE A 166 9.82 12.11 10.30
N LEU A 167 9.05 11.15 9.79
CA LEU A 167 7.67 10.91 10.22
C LEU A 167 7.58 10.35 11.65
N SER A 168 8.53 9.53 12.07
CA SER A 168 8.60 9.07 13.47
C SER A 168 8.66 10.26 14.44
N ARG A 169 9.49 11.27 14.13
CA ARG A 169 9.55 12.51 14.91
C ARG A 169 8.26 13.34 14.83
N GLN A 170 7.46 13.12 13.79
CA GLN A 170 6.13 13.72 13.67
C GLN A 170 5.03 12.88 14.36
N GLY A 171 5.37 11.83 15.11
CA GLY A 171 4.42 11.03 15.87
C GLY A 171 3.65 9.98 15.04
N PHE A 172 4.12 9.68 13.84
CA PHE A 172 3.54 8.56 13.08
C PHE A 172 3.93 7.23 13.70
N LYS A 173 2.97 6.32 13.73
CA LYS A 173 3.17 4.95 14.19
C LYS A 173 3.65 4.04 13.06
N ARG A 174 3.10 4.20 11.84
CA ARG A 174 3.28 3.33 10.69
C ARG A 174 3.49 4.11 9.40
N VAL A 175 4.28 3.52 8.50
CA VAL A 175 4.50 4.02 7.15
C VAL A 175 4.06 2.98 6.13
N VAL A 176 3.17 3.38 5.21
CA VAL A 176 2.89 2.60 4.00
C VAL A 176 3.94 2.97 2.96
N LEU A 177 4.86 2.07 2.69
CA LEU A 177 5.96 2.31 1.77
C LEU A 177 5.47 2.54 0.33
N ALA A 178 6.28 3.22 -0.46
CA ALA A 178 6.08 3.35 -1.90
C ALA A 178 6.04 1.95 -2.55
N ARG A 179 5.22 1.77 -3.59
CA ARG A 179 5.01 0.46 -4.22
C ARG A 179 6.10 0.08 -5.21
N GLU A 180 6.92 1.03 -5.57
CA GLU A 180 8.00 0.93 -6.53
C GLU A 180 9.31 0.37 -5.93
N LEU A 181 9.31 0.11 -4.62
CA LEU A 181 10.47 -0.42 -3.90
C LEU A 181 10.69 -1.91 -4.19
N SER A 182 11.96 -2.25 -4.40
CA SER A 182 12.40 -3.64 -4.44
C SER A 182 12.49 -4.26 -3.04
N LEU A 183 12.61 -5.58 -2.99
CA LEU A 183 12.78 -6.30 -1.73
C LEU A 183 14.06 -5.86 -1.00
N GLU A 184 15.15 -5.62 -1.72
CA GLU A 184 16.44 -5.17 -1.17
C GLU A 184 16.32 -3.77 -0.56
N GLU A 185 15.60 -2.85 -1.22
CA GLU A 185 15.34 -1.52 -0.70
C GLU A 185 14.48 -1.56 0.56
N ILE A 186 13.43 -2.41 0.60
CA ILE A 186 12.59 -2.61 1.78
C ILE A 186 13.42 -3.16 2.94
N GLN A 187 14.30 -4.14 2.68
CA GLN A 187 15.21 -4.68 3.68
C GLN A 187 16.16 -3.62 4.22
N THR A 188 16.73 -2.79 3.34
CA THR A 188 17.59 -1.67 3.73
C THR A 188 16.85 -0.66 4.62
N ILE A 189 15.59 -0.33 4.28
CA ILE A 189 14.75 0.55 5.11
C ILE A 189 14.52 -0.10 6.47
N ARG A 190 14.15 -1.40 6.51
CA ARG A 190 13.88 -2.11 7.76
C ARG A 190 15.07 -2.11 8.71
N GLN A 191 16.27 -2.35 8.19
CA GLN A 191 17.51 -2.35 8.99
C GLN A 191 17.82 -0.98 9.62
N ASN A 192 17.30 0.10 9.04
CA ASN A 192 17.58 1.47 9.44
C ASN A 192 16.40 2.20 10.08
N THR A 193 15.30 1.51 10.44
CA THR A 193 14.17 2.14 11.16
C THR A 193 13.46 1.14 12.06
N SER A 194 12.93 1.63 13.18
CA SER A 194 12.06 0.88 14.09
C SER A 194 10.57 1.13 13.85
N MET A 195 10.21 2.02 12.91
CA MET A 195 8.81 2.28 12.57
C MET A 195 8.12 1.03 12.03
N GLU A 196 6.82 0.90 12.26
CA GLU A 196 6.03 -0.12 11.58
C GLU A 196 6.01 0.14 10.06
N LEU A 197 6.44 -0.87 9.29
CA LEU A 197 6.44 -0.84 7.83
C LEU A 197 5.25 -1.63 7.28
N GLU A 198 4.48 -1.00 6.41
CA GLU A 198 3.37 -1.60 5.69
C GLU A 198 3.66 -1.63 4.20
N VAL A 199 3.50 -2.79 3.56
CA VAL A 199 3.79 -3.02 2.15
C VAL A 199 2.53 -3.52 1.44
N PHE A 200 2.22 -2.95 0.26
CA PHE A 200 1.19 -3.52 -0.59
C PHE A 200 1.67 -4.85 -1.19
N VAL A 201 0.86 -5.89 -1.04
CA VAL A 201 1.20 -7.24 -1.54
C VAL A 201 0.28 -7.71 -2.66
N HIS A 202 -0.87 -7.06 -2.86
CA HIS A 202 -1.84 -7.47 -3.88
C HIS A 202 -2.70 -6.31 -4.39
N GLY A 203 -3.10 -6.37 -5.66
CA GLY A 203 -4.12 -5.53 -6.28
C GLY A 203 -3.58 -4.49 -7.26
N ALA A 204 -4.41 -3.54 -7.65
CA ALA A 204 -4.13 -2.62 -8.75
C ALA A 204 -2.93 -1.70 -8.49
N LEU A 205 -1.94 -1.72 -9.40
CA LEU A 205 -0.89 -0.71 -9.45
C LEU A 205 -1.40 0.59 -10.06
N CYS A 206 -0.72 1.69 -9.73
CA CYS A 206 -0.93 3.00 -10.34
C CYS A 206 0.18 3.25 -11.38
N VAL A 207 -0.15 3.89 -12.50
CA VAL A 207 0.85 4.32 -13.49
C VAL A 207 1.78 5.39 -12.95
N SER A 208 1.34 6.15 -11.96
CA SER A 208 2.14 7.21 -11.32
C SER A 208 2.80 6.71 -10.07
N ALA A 209 3.99 7.27 -9.75
CA ALA A 209 4.73 6.98 -8.54
C ALA A 209 3.82 7.12 -7.31
N SER A 210 3.57 6.02 -6.63
CA SER A 210 2.77 5.90 -5.41
C SER A 210 1.46 6.69 -5.37
N GLY A 211 0.82 6.86 -6.52
CA GLY A 211 -0.48 7.53 -6.66
C GLY A 211 -0.43 9.06 -6.75
N LEU A 212 0.74 9.67 -6.87
CA LEU A 212 0.90 11.11 -7.14
C LEU A 212 0.61 11.40 -8.62
N CYS A 213 -0.68 11.51 -8.98
CA CYS A 213 -1.14 11.52 -10.36
C CYS A 213 -1.89 12.79 -10.73
N LEU A 214 -1.47 13.43 -11.84
CA LEU A 214 -2.17 14.54 -12.46
C LEU A 214 -2.92 14.16 -13.75
N PHE A 215 -2.89 12.90 -14.17
CA PHE A 215 -3.46 12.46 -15.44
C PHE A 215 -4.96 12.70 -15.54
N SER A 216 -5.72 12.41 -14.48
CA SER A 216 -7.16 12.72 -14.43
C SER A 216 -7.45 14.21 -14.44
N SER A 217 -6.57 15.05 -13.90
CA SER A 217 -6.71 16.52 -13.94
C SER A 217 -6.47 17.03 -15.34
N TYR A 218 -5.44 16.56 -16.02
CA TYR A 218 -5.09 16.94 -17.38
C TYR A 218 -6.20 16.57 -18.38
N LEU A 219 -6.70 15.34 -18.34
CA LEU A 219 -7.70 14.84 -19.30
C LEU A 219 -9.15 15.24 -18.99
N GLY A 220 -9.47 15.76 -17.82
CA GLY A 220 -10.88 16.02 -17.49
C GLY A 220 -11.11 16.84 -16.23
N GLY A 221 -10.13 17.59 -15.77
CA GLY A 221 -10.26 18.50 -14.63
C GLY A 221 -10.62 17.83 -13.30
N LYS A 222 -10.36 16.49 -13.15
CA LYS A 222 -10.69 15.73 -11.94
C LYS A 222 -9.42 15.42 -11.15
N SER A 223 -9.29 15.94 -9.94
CA SER A 223 -8.11 15.72 -9.11
C SER A 223 -8.08 14.32 -8.50
N ALA A 224 -7.16 13.47 -8.99
CA ALA A 224 -6.93 12.15 -8.43
C ALA A 224 -6.41 12.24 -6.98
N ASN A 225 -5.57 13.23 -6.67
CA ASN A 225 -5.01 13.46 -5.33
C ASN A 225 -6.06 13.95 -4.31
N ARG A 226 -7.25 14.32 -4.79
CA ARG A 226 -8.44 14.65 -4.00
C ARG A 226 -9.55 13.60 -4.10
N GLY A 227 -9.19 12.36 -4.45
CA GLY A 227 -10.09 11.21 -4.48
C GLY A 227 -10.96 11.07 -5.74
N ALA A 228 -10.80 11.95 -6.74
CA ALA A 228 -11.61 11.94 -7.96
C ALA A 228 -10.91 11.29 -9.17
N CYS A 229 -10.06 10.30 -8.94
CA CYS A 229 -9.40 9.57 -10.01
C CYS A 229 -10.41 8.94 -10.99
N THR A 230 -10.27 9.26 -12.29
CA THR A 230 -11.14 8.73 -13.35
C THR A 230 -10.60 7.46 -13.98
N GLN A 231 -9.47 6.94 -13.48
CA GLN A 231 -8.74 5.80 -14.06
C GLN A 231 -8.39 6.04 -15.54
N ALA A 232 -7.99 7.27 -15.91
CA ALA A 232 -7.61 7.61 -17.27
C ALA A 232 -6.56 6.65 -17.85
N CYS A 233 -5.58 6.22 -17.04
CA CYS A 233 -4.56 5.23 -17.42
C CYS A 233 -5.13 3.86 -17.86
N ARG A 234 -6.39 3.55 -17.56
CA ARG A 234 -7.04 2.27 -17.88
C ARG A 234 -7.94 2.33 -19.13
N ARG A 235 -7.81 3.40 -19.92
CA ARG A 235 -8.58 3.58 -21.15
C ARG A 235 -7.82 3.04 -22.35
N LEU A 236 -8.57 2.68 -23.39
CA LEU A 236 -8.02 2.43 -24.71
C LEU A 236 -7.66 3.76 -25.36
N TYR A 237 -6.43 3.88 -25.81
CA TYR A 237 -5.91 5.05 -26.53
C TYR A 237 -5.64 4.68 -27.98
N ASP A 238 -5.73 5.70 -28.86
CA ASP A 238 -5.36 5.62 -30.27
C ASP A 238 -4.11 6.48 -30.49
N SER A 239 -3.11 5.93 -31.17
CA SER A 239 -1.85 6.61 -31.48
C SER A 239 -1.31 6.15 -32.82
N ASP A 240 -0.22 6.74 -33.31
CA ASP A 240 0.47 6.33 -34.53
C ASP A 240 0.97 4.88 -34.49
N LEU A 241 1.08 4.30 -33.30
CA LEU A 241 1.43 2.88 -33.06
C LEU A 241 0.19 1.96 -33.03
N GLY A 242 -1.01 2.52 -33.26
CA GLY A 242 -2.28 1.80 -33.20
C GLY A 242 -3.05 2.00 -31.88
N LYS A 243 -4.05 1.15 -31.64
CA LYS A 243 -4.90 1.20 -30.44
C LYS A 243 -4.38 0.29 -29.35
N GLY A 244 -4.27 0.83 -28.11
CA GLY A 244 -3.75 0.05 -26.98
C GLY A 244 -4.04 0.67 -25.61
N TYR A 245 -3.80 -0.11 -24.56
CA TYR A 245 -3.88 0.29 -23.16
C TYR A 245 -2.51 0.74 -22.63
N PHE A 246 -1.83 1.62 -23.33
CA PHE A 246 -0.42 2.01 -23.16
C PHE A 246 -0.02 2.41 -21.74
N PHE A 247 -0.97 2.88 -20.93
CA PHE A 247 -0.73 3.36 -19.56
C PHE A 247 -1.29 2.42 -18.50
N SER A 248 -1.76 1.21 -18.87
CA SER A 248 -2.43 0.30 -17.94
C SER A 248 -1.44 -0.71 -17.37
N PRO A 249 -0.84 -0.48 -16.18
CA PRO A 249 0.04 -1.47 -15.57
C PRO A 249 -0.75 -2.72 -15.17
N ASP A 250 -0.06 -3.83 -15.07
CA ASP A 250 -0.57 -5.08 -14.50
C ASP A 250 -0.93 -4.89 -13.02
N ASP A 251 -1.64 -5.84 -12.43
CA ASP A 251 -1.97 -5.83 -11.01
C ASP A 251 -0.84 -6.51 -10.20
N LEU A 252 -0.51 -5.93 -9.06
CA LEU A 252 0.50 -6.49 -8.16
C LEU A 252 0.03 -7.82 -7.58
N GLN A 253 0.93 -8.80 -7.52
CA GLN A 253 0.75 -10.03 -6.74
C GLN A 253 2.10 -10.49 -6.19
N LEU A 254 2.28 -10.40 -4.88
CA LEU A 254 3.53 -10.75 -4.19
C LEU A 254 3.40 -12.02 -3.34
N ILE A 255 2.51 -12.93 -3.72
CA ILE A 255 2.30 -14.17 -2.94
C ILE A 255 3.60 -14.99 -2.82
N ASP A 256 4.43 -14.99 -3.85
CA ASP A 256 5.74 -15.65 -3.86
C ASP A 256 6.79 -14.98 -2.96
N TYR A 257 6.58 -13.70 -2.66
CA TYR A 257 7.50 -12.90 -1.83
C TYR A 257 7.08 -12.82 -0.37
N VAL A 258 5.88 -13.32 -0.01
CA VAL A 258 5.38 -13.30 1.37
C VAL A 258 6.40 -13.86 2.37
N PRO A 259 7.03 -15.03 2.15
CA PRO A 259 8.02 -15.56 3.08
C PRO A 259 9.19 -14.61 3.30
N ARG A 260 9.75 -14.08 2.22
CA ARG A 260 10.90 -13.15 2.28
C ARG A 260 10.54 -11.82 2.93
N LEU A 261 9.34 -11.30 2.70
CA LEU A 261 8.85 -10.09 3.36
C LEU A 261 8.63 -10.31 4.87
N MET A 262 8.22 -11.52 5.29
CA MET A 262 8.14 -11.91 6.70
C MET A 262 9.54 -11.97 7.33
N GLU A 263 10.52 -12.57 6.66
CA GLU A 263 11.92 -12.63 7.10
C GLU A 263 12.56 -11.24 7.23
N VAL A 264 12.24 -10.33 6.32
CA VAL A 264 12.65 -8.91 6.39
C VAL A 264 12.06 -8.23 7.61
N GLY A 265 10.93 -8.72 8.15
CA GLY A 265 10.24 -8.14 9.30
C GLY A 265 9.32 -6.98 8.91
N VAL A 266 8.62 -7.10 7.78
CA VAL A 266 7.51 -6.20 7.42
C VAL A 266 6.37 -6.41 8.41
N ASP A 267 5.83 -5.33 8.95
CA ASP A 267 4.85 -5.38 10.04
C ASP A 267 3.40 -5.58 9.54
N SER A 268 3.09 -5.14 8.31
CA SER A 268 1.74 -5.23 7.76
C SER A 268 1.74 -5.48 6.25
N PHE A 269 0.94 -6.43 5.81
CA PHE A 269 0.68 -6.75 4.41
C PHE A 269 -0.67 -6.18 3.98
N LYS A 270 -0.64 -5.25 3.04
CA LYS A 270 -1.82 -4.53 2.59
C LYS A 270 -2.32 -5.00 1.24
N ILE A 271 -3.61 -5.29 1.17
CA ILE A 271 -4.31 -5.62 -0.07
C ILE A 271 -4.99 -4.36 -0.62
N GLU A 272 -4.80 -4.03 -1.90
CA GLU A 272 -5.57 -2.99 -2.59
C GLU A 272 -6.87 -3.57 -3.15
N GLY A 273 -8.00 -2.87 -2.99
CA GLY A 273 -9.26 -3.38 -3.50
C GLY A 273 -10.53 -2.68 -3.00
N ARG A 274 -10.47 -1.44 -2.48
CA ARG A 274 -11.67 -0.74 -1.99
C ARG A 274 -12.79 -0.55 -3.03
N MET A 275 -12.49 -0.70 -4.32
CA MET A 275 -13.47 -0.64 -5.42
C MET A 275 -13.83 -2.04 -5.96
N LYS A 276 -13.40 -3.09 -5.29
CA LYS A 276 -13.64 -4.49 -5.67
C LYS A 276 -14.85 -5.06 -4.92
N SER A 277 -15.39 -6.18 -5.42
CA SER A 277 -16.49 -6.90 -4.78
C SER A 277 -16.07 -7.58 -3.47
N ALA A 278 -17.05 -7.94 -2.65
CA ALA A 278 -16.83 -8.72 -1.43
C ALA A 278 -16.18 -10.07 -1.73
N GLU A 279 -16.60 -10.73 -2.80
CA GLU A 279 -16.03 -12.01 -3.26
C GLU A 279 -14.52 -11.89 -3.58
N TYR A 280 -14.12 -10.86 -4.33
CA TYR A 280 -12.70 -10.61 -4.60
C TYR A 280 -11.92 -10.39 -3.30
N VAL A 281 -12.44 -9.55 -2.39
CA VAL A 281 -11.78 -9.24 -1.12
C VAL A 281 -11.62 -10.52 -0.29
N GLY A 282 -12.69 -11.30 -0.13
CA GLY A 282 -12.67 -12.56 0.60
C GLY A 282 -11.66 -13.56 0.03
N THR A 283 -11.69 -13.80 -1.29
CA THR A 283 -10.76 -14.73 -1.96
C THR A 283 -9.30 -14.34 -1.75
N VAL A 284 -8.97 -13.05 -1.91
CA VAL A 284 -7.59 -12.59 -1.75
C VAL A 284 -7.15 -12.66 -0.29
N VAL A 285 -8.00 -12.24 0.66
CA VAL A 285 -7.69 -12.34 2.11
C VAL A 285 -7.47 -13.79 2.52
N ALA A 286 -8.37 -14.70 2.14
CA ALA A 286 -8.26 -16.12 2.44
C ALA A 286 -6.94 -16.73 1.93
N ALA A 287 -6.54 -16.39 0.70
CA ALA A 287 -5.30 -16.89 0.10
C ALA A 287 -4.05 -16.42 0.86
N TYR A 288 -3.96 -15.12 1.20
CA TYR A 288 -2.82 -14.60 1.97
C TYR A 288 -2.83 -15.12 3.41
N ARG A 289 -3.98 -15.18 4.07
CA ARG A 289 -4.12 -15.74 5.42
C ARG A 289 -3.68 -17.19 5.47
N GLN A 290 -4.14 -17.99 4.50
CA GLN A 290 -3.77 -19.40 4.39
C GLN A 290 -2.25 -19.58 4.26
N LEU A 291 -1.55 -18.75 3.47
CA LEU A 291 -0.10 -18.82 3.36
C LEU A 291 0.59 -18.41 4.65
N ILE A 292 0.22 -17.25 5.21
CA ILE A 292 0.84 -16.72 6.44
C ILE A 292 0.74 -17.71 7.59
N ASP A 293 -0.41 -18.36 7.77
CA ASP A 293 -0.66 -19.27 8.90
C ASP A 293 0.02 -20.63 8.74
N ASN A 294 0.23 -21.08 7.51
CA ASN A 294 0.69 -22.44 7.26
C ASN A 294 2.13 -22.51 6.72
N PHE A 295 2.77 -21.40 6.43
CA PHE A 295 4.09 -21.38 5.83
C PHE A 295 5.14 -22.07 6.71
N ALA A 296 5.10 -21.85 8.01
CA ALA A 296 6.04 -22.45 8.97
C ALA A 296 5.94 -24.00 9.04
N ASN A 297 4.79 -24.57 8.70
CA ASN A 297 4.54 -26.01 8.81
C ASN A 297 4.82 -26.77 7.50
N ASP A 298 4.38 -26.22 6.37
CA ASP A 298 4.53 -26.81 5.03
C ASP A 298 4.51 -25.69 3.98
N GLY A 299 5.62 -24.98 3.86
CA GLY A 299 5.75 -23.76 3.08
C GLY A 299 5.43 -23.93 1.59
N GLU A 300 5.94 -24.96 0.95
CA GLU A 300 5.72 -25.22 -0.48
C GLU A 300 4.25 -25.53 -0.77
N ARG A 301 3.65 -26.42 0.01
CA ARG A 301 2.25 -26.78 -0.14
C ARG A 301 1.31 -25.60 0.18
N ALA A 302 1.65 -24.83 1.23
CA ALA A 302 0.90 -23.63 1.59
C ALA A 302 0.95 -22.61 0.44
N LEU A 303 2.12 -22.37 -0.15
CA LEU A 303 2.28 -21.46 -1.28
C LEU A 303 1.51 -21.95 -2.52
N ALA A 304 1.64 -23.23 -2.88
CA ALA A 304 0.93 -23.81 -4.01
C ALA A 304 -0.61 -23.69 -3.87
N LYS A 305 -1.12 -23.98 -2.66
CA LYS A 305 -2.54 -23.84 -2.33
C LYS A 305 -3.01 -22.38 -2.46
N SER A 306 -2.26 -21.44 -1.92
CA SER A 306 -2.60 -20.01 -1.98
C SER A 306 -2.58 -19.48 -3.41
N LYS A 307 -1.62 -19.90 -4.23
CA LYS A 307 -1.60 -19.60 -5.68
C LYS A 307 -2.84 -20.13 -6.40
N ALA A 308 -3.24 -21.35 -6.10
CA ALA A 308 -4.45 -21.95 -6.69
C ALA A 308 -5.71 -21.14 -6.31
N MET A 309 -5.82 -20.69 -5.07
CA MET A 309 -6.93 -19.82 -4.64
C MET A 309 -6.96 -18.50 -5.41
N LEU A 310 -5.78 -17.88 -5.65
CA LEU A 310 -5.67 -16.61 -6.37
C LEU A 310 -5.97 -16.73 -7.87
N GLN A 311 -6.01 -17.94 -8.46
CA GLN A 311 -6.45 -18.12 -9.85
C GLN A 311 -7.93 -17.74 -10.06
N ALA A 312 -8.74 -17.75 -9.01
CA ALA A 312 -10.14 -17.36 -9.03
C ALA A 312 -10.35 -15.84 -8.91
N ASP A 313 -9.30 -15.05 -8.69
CA ASP A 313 -9.45 -13.61 -8.58
C ASP A 313 -9.72 -12.98 -9.97
N PHE A 314 -10.84 -12.30 -10.13
CA PHE A 314 -11.17 -11.56 -11.35
C PHE A 314 -10.36 -10.26 -11.42
N ALA A 315 -9.14 -10.34 -11.96
CA ALA A 315 -8.23 -9.22 -12.08
C ALA A 315 -7.45 -9.25 -13.42
N ARG A 316 -6.68 -8.18 -13.67
CA ARG A 316 -5.75 -8.11 -14.81
C ARG A 316 -4.60 -9.08 -14.62
N ARG A 317 -3.76 -9.21 -15.67
CA ARG A 317 -2.50 -9.93 -15.59
C ARG A 317 -1.71 -9.47 -14.34
N LYS A 318 -0.96 -10.36 -13.72
CA LYS A 318 -0.24 -10.15 -12.48
C LYS A 318 1.23 -9.85 -12.72
N THR A 319 1.82 -9.09 -11.80
CA THR A 319 3.24 -8.75 -11.84
C THR A 319 3.83 -8.65 -10.43
N SER A 320 5.11 -9.01 -10.31
CA SER A 320 5.99 -8.74 -9.17
C SER A 320 7.14 -7.78 -9.53
N PHE A 321 7.08 -7.18 -10.70
CA PHE A 321 8.15 -6.44 -11.39
C PHE A 321 9.01 -5.56 -10.47
N PHE A 322 8.41 -4.72 -9.65
CA PHE A 322 9.18 -3.82 -8.77
C PHE A 322 9.95 -4.58 -7.69
N MET A 323 9.40 -5.69 -7.20
CA MET A 323 10.02 -6.47 -6.13
C MET A 323 11.37 -7.08 -6.54
N GLU A 324 11.57 -7.28 -7.83
CA GLU A 324 12.79 -7.81 -8.46
C GLU A 324 13.82 -6.72 -8.77
N GLY A 325 13.55 -5.47 -8.44
CA GLY A 325 14.43 -4.34 -8.77
C GLY A 325 14.38 -3.96 -10.26
N GLY A 326 13.26 -4.21 -10.92
CA GLY A 326 13.03 -3.86 -12.31
C GLY A 326 13.18 -2.35 -12.56
N ASN A 327 13.89 -1.98 -13.64
CA ASN A 327 14.00 -0.59 -14.04
C ASN A 327 12.66 -0.13 -14.62
N PRO A 328 12.03 0.95 -14.10
CA PRO A 328 10.79 1.50 -14.64
C PRO A 328 10.92 1.98 -16.10
N ASP A 329 12.15 2.19 -16.59
CA ASP A 329 12.41 2.55 -17.99
C ASP A 329 12.26 1.36 -18.96
N ARG A 330 12.04 0.15 -18.48
CA ARG A 330 11.73 -1.04 -19.29
C ARG A 330 10.23 -1.24 -19.46
N SER A 331 9.51 -0.23 -19.86
CA SER A 331 8.09 -0.35 -20.26
C SER A 331 7.91 -0.93 -21.68
N GLU A 332 8.93 -1.54 -22.26
CA GLU A 332 8.93 -2.06 -23.63
C GLU A 332 8.70 -3.57 -23.73
N GLU A 333 8.29 -4.24 -22.65
CA GLU A 333 7.90 -5.66 -22.72
C GLU A 333 6.41 -5.89 -22.46
#